data_5fbcc3825343f8ffcdb0fff55c4584ae
#
_entry.id   5fbcc3825343f8ffcdb0fff55c4584ae
#
_cell.length_a   1.000
_cell.length_b   1.000
_cell.length_c   1.000
_cell.angle_alpha   90.00
_cell.angle_beta   90.00
_cell.angle_gamma   90.00
#
_symmetry.space_group_name_H-M   'P 1'
#
loop_
_entity.id
_entity.type
_entity.pdbx_description
1 polymer ?
#
loop_
_entity_poly.entity_id
_entity_poly.type
_entity_poly.pdbx_seq_one_letter_code
_entity_poly.pdbx_strand_id
1 'polypeptide(L)'
;MAKNKRDIERQVKQEEIEVAATRLFVERGYDATSMAQVAEQAGVAPNTLYWYYKNKDEMLVATLNRLVGQGLSEYARMADQPLDAQLLWLLGQFEQFSTLVTTVHARIEHAAAVREWHSNFHMMLDQLMIARLQAQGVTAEQAGLLATVTGFVVEGLLSHATPQPQREAIVQW
;
A
#
# COMPACT_ATOMS: atom_id res chain seq x y z
N MET A 1 12.40 -6.13 -26.66
CA MET A 1 12.23 -7.59 -26.88
C MET A 1 10.74 -7.93 -26.84
N ALA A 2 10.21 -8.63 -27.84
CA ALA A 2 8.81 -9.09 -27.81
C ALA A 2 8.65 -10.16 -26.72
N LYS A 3 7.68 -9.97 -25.78
CA LYS A 3 7.37 -10.97 -24.76
C LYS A 3 6.84 -12.23 -25.44
N ASN A 4 7.33 -13.40 -25.02
CA ASN A 4 6.84 -14.70 -25.49
C ASN A 4 5.36 -14.87 -25.08
N LYS A 5 4.53 -15.51 -25.91
CA LYS A 5 3.11 -15.78 -25.63
C LYS A 5 2.89 -16.41 -24.25
N ARG A 6 3.76 -17.34 -23.84
CA ARG A 6 3.71 -17.99 -22.51
C ARG A 6 3.93 -17.02 -21.35
N ASP A 7 4.81 -16.00 -21.52
CA ASP A 7 5.08 -15.00 -20.50
C ASP A 7 3.87 -14.05 -20.33
N ILE A 8 3.19 -13.75 -21.44
CA ILE A 8 1.96 -12.95 -21.42
C ILE A 8 0.84 -13.72 -20.72
N GLU A 9 0.61 -14.99 -21.07
CA GLU A 9 -0.39 -15.84 -20.43
C GLU A 9 -0.14 -15.98 -18.92
N ARG A 10 1.13 -16.12 -18.53
CA ARG A 10 1.55 -16.18 -17.13
C ARG A 10 1.24 -14.88 -16.38
N GLN A 11 1.55 -13.74 -16.97
CA GLN A 11 1.28 -12.43 -16.36
C GLN A 11 -0.22 -12.17 -16.21
N VAL A 12 -1.01 -12.48 -17.23
CA VAL A 12 -2.48 -12.36 -17.16
C VAL A 12 -3.02 -13.22 -16.03
N LYS A 13 -2.55 -14.48 -15.90
CA LYS A 13 -3.00 -15.36 -14.84
C LYS A 13 -2.58 -14.88 -13.44
N GLN A 14 -1.37 -14.36 -13.32
CA GLN A 14 -0.90 -13.74 -12.07
C GLN A 14 -1.79 -12.55 -11.68
N GLU A 15 -2.12 -11.69 -12.62
CA GLU A 15 -2.99 -10.53 -12.40
C GLU A 15 -4.41 -10.94 -11.97
N GLU A 16 -5.00 -11.97 -12.59
CA GLU A 16 -6.30 -12.51 -12.18
C GLU A 16 -6.29 -13.00 -10.73
N ILE A 17 -5.22 -13.70 -10.32
CA ILE A 17 -5.02 -14.16 -8.94
C ILE A 17 -4.90 -12.97 -7.98
N GLU A 18 -4.10 -11.97 -8.32
CA GLU A 18 -3.92 -10.77 -7.48
C GLU A 18 -5.21 -9.96 -7.34
N VAL A 19 -6.00 -9.84 -8.40
CA VAL A 19 -7.33 -9.20 -8.35
C VAL A 19 -8.26 -9.95 -7.39
N ALA A 20 -8.32 -11.27 -7.48
CA ALA A 20 -9.13 -12.11 -6.60
C ALA A 20 -8.69 -11.99 -5.13
N ALA A 21 -7.38 -12.03 -4.86
CA ALA A 21 -6.82 -11.88 -3.53
C ALA A 21 -7.11 -10.49 -2.96
N THR A 22 -6.89 -9.43 -3.74
CA THR A 22 -7.17 -8.05 -3.34
C THR A 22 -8.61 -7.88 -2.92
N ARG A 23 -9.53 -8.38 -3.74
CA ARG A 23 -10.97 -8.31 -3.43
C ARG A 23 -11.29 -9.01 -2.11
N LEU A 24 -10.84 -10.24 -1.93
CA LEU A 24 -11.13 -11.02 -0.72
C LEU A 24 -10.50 -10.41 0.53
N PHE A 25 -9.27 -9.93 0.46
CA PHE A 25 -8.59 -9.30 1.61
C PHE A 25 -9.24 -7.96 1.99
N VAL A 26 -9.70 -7.17 1.01
CA VAL A 26 -10.40 -5.90 1.29
C VAL A 26 -11.82 -6.15 1.83
N GLU A 27 -12.59 -7.08 1.22
CA GLU A 27 -13.99 -7.32 1.60
C GLU A 27 -14.13 -8.13 2.90
N ARG A 28 -13.25 -9.12 3.14
CA ARG A 28 -13.39 -10.10 4.24
C ARG A 28 -12.29 -10.01 5.28
N GLY A 29 -11.20 -9.32 4.97
CA GLY A 29 -10.00 -9.26 5.78
C GLY A 29 -9.04 -10.43 5.52
N TYR A 30 -7.80 -10.25 5.96
CA TYR A 30 -6.72 -11.22 5.80
C TYR A 30 -7.04 -12.53 6.51
N ASP A 31 -7.42 -12.50 7.80
CA ASP A 31 -7.58 -13.73 8.61
C ASP A 31 -8.72 -14.61 8.11
N ALA A 32 -9.83 -14.02 7.68
CA ALA A 32 -11.00 -14.72 7.16
C ALA A 32 -10.83 -15.24 5.72
N THR A 33 -9.71 -14.92 5.05
CA THR A 33 -9.42 -15.37 3.68
C THR A 33 -8.38 -16.48 3.69
N SER A 34 -8.66 -17.59 3.01
CA SER A 34 -7.71 -18.69 2.79
C SER A 34 -7.16 -18.70 1.36
N MET A 35 -5.98 -19.33 1.17
CA MET A 35 -5.41 -19.55 -0.17
C MET A 35 -6.36 -20.34 -1.07
N ALA A 36 -7.11 -21.30 -0.52
CA ALA A 36 -8.10 -22.08 -1.27
C ALA A 36 -9.24 -21.19 -1.82
N GLN A 37 -9.74 -20.25 -1.00
CA GLN A 37 -10.76 -19.29 -1.44
C GLN A 37 -10.24 -18.34 -2.52
N VAL A 38 -8.97 -17.92 -2.43
CA VAL A 38 -8.35 -17.13 -3.50
C VAL A 38 -8.25 -17.93 -4.79
N ALA A 39 -7.82 -19.18 -4.73
CA ALA A 39 -7.74 -20.06 -5.89
C ALA A 39 -9.11 -20.26 -6.56
N GLU A 40 -10.14 -20.53 -5.76
CA GLU A 40 -11.53 -20.66 -6.22
C GLU A 40 -12.02 -19.36 -6.89
N GLN A 41 -11.83 -18.21 -6.25
CA GLN A 41 -12.23 -16.91 -6.78
C GLN A 41 -11.51 -16.54 -8.07
N ALA A 42 -10.24 -16.95 -8.22
CA ALA A 42 -9.43 -16.74 -9.43
C ALA A 42 -9.66 -17.78 -10.51
N GLY A 43 -10.48 -18.81 -10.26
CA GLY A 43 -10.75 -19.89 -11.20
C GLY A 43 -9.49 -20.74 -11.51
N VAL A 44 -8.61 -20.93 -10.52
CA VAL A 44 -7.39 -21.74 -10.68
C VAL A 44 -7.36 -22.91 -9.70
N ALA A 45 -6.64 -23.98 -10.05
CA ALA A 45 -6.40 -25.05 -9.10
C ALA A 45 -5.51 -24.55 -7.93
N PRO A 46 -5.70 -25.05 -6.69
CA PRO A 46 -4.88 -24.65 -5.54
C PRO A 46 -3.37 -24.81 -5.78
N ASN A 47 -2.93 -25.90 -6.43
CA ASN A 47 -1.53 -26.10 -6.76
C ASN A 47 -0.98 -25.04 -7.71
N THR A 48 -1.82 -24.51 -8.62
CA THR A 48 -1.45 -23.41 -9.50
C THR A 48 -1.20 -22.13 -8.70
N LEU A 49 -2.05 -21.85 -7.72
CA LEU A 49 -1.88 -20.68 -6.83
C LEU A 49 -0.54 -20.77 -6.07
N TYR A 50 -0.24 -21.94 -5.47
CA TYR A 50 1.02 -22.14 -4.72
C TYR A 50 2.27 -22.07 -5.61
N TRP A 51 2.14 -22.23 -6.90
CA TRP A 51 3.23 -22.01 -7.83
C TRP A 51 3.58 -20.52 -7.99
N TYR A 52 2.59 -19.60 -7.86
CA TYR A 52 2.81 -18.15 -7.90
C TYR A 52 3.19 -17.59 -6.52
N TYR A 53 2.54 -18.04 -5.45
CA TYR A 53 2.68 -17.52 -4.10
C TYR A 53 2.78 -18.65 -3.09
N LYS A 54 3.92 -18.75 -2.41
CA LYS A 54 4.21 -19.86 -1.49
C LYS A 54 3.30 -19.90 -0.27
N ASN A 55 2.83 -18.74 0.17
CA ASN A 55 1.99 -18.60 1.36
C ASN A 55 1.12 -17.34 1.28
N LYS A 56 0.25 -17.19 2.28
CA LYS A 56 -0.71 -16.08 2.35
C LYS A 56 -0.04 -14.72 2.58
N ASP A 57 1.15 -14.66 3.21
CA ASP A 57 1.90 -13.42 3.42
C ASP A 57 2.51 -12.90 2.11
N GLU A 58 3.04 -13.78 1.26
CA GLU A 58 3.48 -13.40 -0.09
C GLU A 58 2.31 -12.87 -0.93
N MET A 59 1.14 -13.49 -0.81
CA MET A 59 -0.09 -13.03 -1.45
C MET A 59 -0.55 -11.68 -0.90
N LEU A 60 -0.41 -11.44 0.42
CA LEU A 60 -0.69 -10.14 1.02
C LEU A 60 0.24 -9.07 0.44
N VAL A 61 1.54 -9.33 0.35
CA VAL A 61 2.50 -8.39 -0.24
C VAL A 61 2.15 -8.07 -1.70
N ALA A 62 1.74 -9.05 -2.49
CA ALA A 62 1.28 -8.82 -3.87
C ALA A 62 0.03 -7.92 -3.91
N THR A 63 -0.94 -8.17 -3.02
CA THR A 63 -2.13 -7.33 -2.85
C THR A 63 -1.75 -5.89 -2.49
N LEU A 64 -0.86 -5.70 -1.53
CA LEU A 64 -0.38 -4.39 -1.09
C LEU A 64 0.33 -3.64 -2.23
N ASN A 65 1.20 -4.32 -2.98
CA ASN A 65 1.87 -3.73 -4.15
C ASN A 65 0.86 -3.27 -5.22
N ARG A 66 -0.19 -4.06 -5.45
CA ARG A 66 -1.26 -3.69 -6.38
C ARG A 66 -1.99 -2.44 -5.92
N LEU A 67 -2.40 -2.35 -4.65
CA LEU A 67 -3.08 -1.19 -4.07
C LEU A 67 -2.19 0.05 -4.09
N VAL A 68 -0.91 -0.09 -3.72
CA VAL A 68 0.08 1.00 -3.79
C VAL A 68 0.26 1.49 -5.23
N GLY A 69 0.37 0.59 -6.22
CA GLY A 69 0.47 0.97 -7.62
C GLY A 69 -0.75 1.76 -8.12
N GLN A 70 -1.95 1.40 -7.68
CA GLN A 70 -3.17 2.15 -7.97
C GLN A 70 -3.14 3.53 -7.29
N GLY A 71 -2.81 3.58 -5.99
CA GLY A 71 -2.68 4.81 -5.22
C GLY A 71 -1.64 5.77 -5.82
N LEU A 72 -0.47 5.27 -6.24
CA LEU A 72 0.56 6.09 -6.89
C LEU A 72 0.07 6.68 -8.22
N SER A 73 -0.73 5.93 -8.99
CA SER A 73 -1.33 6.42 -10.23
C SER A 73 -2.35 7.53 -9.98
N GLU A 74 -3.09 7.47 -8.87
CA GLU A 74 -4.02 8.52 -8.45
C GLU A 74 -3.27 9.71 -7.86
N TYR A 75 -2.26 9.47 -7.01
CA TYR A 75 -1.40 10.51 -6.45
C TYR A 75 -0.71 11.36 -7.53
N ALA A 76 -0.26 10.73 -8.61
CA ALA A 76 0.34 11.44 -9.74
C ALA A 76 -0.61 12.48 -10.37
N ARG A 77 -1.92 12.26 -10.32
CA ARG A 77 -2.93 13.23 -10.80
C ARG A 77 -3.13 14.41 -9.85
N MET A 78 -2.63 14.30 -8.62
CA MET A 78 -2.69 15.33 -7.60
C MET A 78 -1.39 16.14 -7.50
N ALA A 79 -0.45 15.96 -8.42
CA ALA A 79 0.88 16.60 -8.36
C ALA A 79 0.82 18.15 -8.26
N ASP A 80 -0.20 18.76 -8.88
CA ASP A 80 -0.42 20.21 -8.86
C ASP A 80 -1.23 20.70 -7.65
N GLN A 81 -1.76 19.79 -6.81
CA GLN A 81 -2.52 20.16 -5.62
C GLN A 81 -1.58 20.62 -4.49
N PRO A 82 -2.06 21.46 -3.56
CA PRO A 82 -1.32 21.82 -2.35
C PRO A 82 -0.94 20.59 -1.52
N LEU A 83 0.14 20.68 -0.75
CA LEU A 83 0.67 19.57 0.04
C LEU A 83 -0.34 19.05 1.08
N ASP A 84 -1.06 19.94 1.74
CA ASP A 84 -2.10 19.59 2.70
C ASP A 84 -3.22 18.76 2.06
N ALA A 85 -3.67 19.12 0.85
CA ALA A 85 -4.64 18.34 0.10
C ALA A 85 -4.11 16.95 -0.26
N GLN A 86 -2.82 16.84 -0.63
CA GLN A 86 -2.18 15.55 -0.91
C GLN A 86 -2.09 14.68 0.35
N LEU A 87 -1.76 15.27 1.51
CA LEU A 87 -1.70 14.56 2.79
C LEU A 87 -3.08 14.10 3.28
N LEU A 88 -4.10 14.94 3.15
CA LEU A 88 -5.48 14.58 3.50
C LEU A 88 -5.99 13.44 2.60
N TRP A 89 -5.68 13.47 1.31
CA TRP A 89 -6.00 12.38 0.41
C TRP A 89 -5.29 11.07 0.84
N LEU A 90 -4.00 11.13 1.15
CA LEU A 90 -3.22 9.98 1.61
C LEU A 90 -3.81 9.37 2.89
N LEU A 91 -4.17 10.20 3.87
CA LEU A 91 -4.86 9.76 5.09
C LEU A 91 -6.16 9.03 4.77
N GLY A 92 -6.97 9.55 3.83
CA GLY A 92 -8.19 8.91 3.37
C GLY A 92 -7.94 7.52 2.73
N GLN A 93 -6.83 7.35 1.99
CA GLN A 93 -6.45 6.04 1.45
C GLN A 93 -6.12 5.05 2.58
N PHE A 94 -5.35 5.45 3.58
CA PHE A 94 -5.06 4.58 4.73
C PHE A 94 -6.31 4.19 5.51
N GLU A 95 -7.25 5.12 5.69
CA GLU A 95 -8.53 4.84 6.35
C GLU A 95 -9.38 3.85 5.56
N GLN A 96 -9.46 4.02 4.26
CA GLN A 96 -10.18 3.10 3.36
C GLN A 96 -9.66 1.67 3.50
N PHE A 97 -8.36 1.50 3.71
CA PHE A 97 -7.70 0.21 3.83
C PHE A 97 -7.24 -0.09 5.27
N SER A 98 -7.87 0.51 6.28
CA SER A 98 -7.46 0.41 7.69
C SER A 98 -7.29 -1.02 8.19
N THR A 99 -8.14 -1.96 7.76
CA THR A 99 -8.03 -3.39 8.10
C THR A 99 -6.73 -3.99 7.58
N LEU A 100 -6.30 -3.63 6.35
CA LEU A 100 -5.03 -4.09 5.80
C LEU A 100 -3.84 -3.41 6.49
N VAL A 101 -3.93 -2.13 6.82
CA VAL A 101 -2.91 -1.40 7.60
C VAL A 101 -2.69 -2.11 8.95
N THR A 102 -3.75 -2.39 9.69
CA THR A 102 -3.70 -3.14 10.95
C THR A 102 -3.10 -4.53 10.75
N THR A 103 -3.49 -5.23 9.69
CA THR A 103 -2.95 -6.56 9.36
C THR A 103 -1.44 -6.50 9.11
N VAL A 104 -0.95 -5.53 8.35
CA VAL A 104 0.48 -5.35 8.07
C VAL A 104 1.24 -5.19 9.39
N HIS A 105 0.83 -4.26 10.27
CA HIS A 105 1.49 -4.03 11.55
C HIS A 105 1.48 -5.27 12.46
N ALA A 106 0.38 -6.02 12.51
CA ALA A 106 0.30 -7.27 13.28
C ALA A 106 1.23 -8.38 12.72
N ARG A 107 1.60 -8.30 11.43
CA ARG A 107 2.40 -9.33 10.77
C ARG A 107 3.88 -9.03 10.65
N ILE A 108 4.31 -7.80 10.90
CA ILE A 108 5.72 -7.37 10.77
C ILE A 108 6.68 -8.29 11.55
N GLU A 109 6.31 -8.71 12.76
CA GLU A 109 7.18 -9.55 13.59
C GLU A 109 7.20 -11.02 13.13
N HIS A 110 6.16 -11.48 12.44
CA HIS A 110 5.93 -12.89 12.13
C HIS A 110 6.21 -13.25 10.67
N ALA A 111 6.29 -12.26 9.76
CA ALA A 111 6.44 -12.47 8.33
C ALA A 111 7.53 -11.58 7.75
N ALA A 112 8.67 -12.18 7.38
CA ALA A 112 9.82 -11.43 6.84
C ALA A 112 9.45 -10.64 5.56
N ALA A 113 8.64 -11.23 4.68
CA ALA A 113 8.19 -10.56 3.45
C ALA A 113 7.34 -9.32 3.74
N VAL A 114 6.47 -9.36 4.76
CA VAL A 114 5.64 -8.22 5.15
C VAL A 114 6.49 -7.14 5.81
N ARG A 115 7.45 -7.51 6.66
CA ARG A 115 8.39 -6.58 7.28
C ARG A 115 9.24 -5.84 6.25
N GLU A 116 9.79 -6.56 5.28
CA GLU A 116 10.58 -5.97 4.18
C GLU A 116 9.72 -5.03 3.33
N TRP A 117 8.51 -5.48 2.97
CA TRP A 117 7.57 -4.65 2.24
C TRP A 117 7.24 -3.36 2.99
N HIS A 118 6.93 -3.44 4.30
CA HIS A 118 6.60 -2.30 5.15
C HIS A 118 7.76 -1.29 5.20
N SER A 119 8.99 -1.76 5.40
CA SER A 119 10.18 -0.88 5.42
C SER A 119 10.37 -0.17 4.07
N ASN A 120 10.23 -0.89 2.97
CA ASN A 120 10.35 -0.33 1.62
C ASN A 120 9.22 0.66 1.32
N PHE A 121 8.00 0.41 1.79
CA PHE A 121 6.86 1.29 1.64
C PHE A 121 7.07 2.63 2.37
N HIS A 122 7.52 2.61 3.62
CA HIS A 122 7.86 3.84 4.36
C HIS A 122 8.97 4.61 3.67
N MET A 123 10.05 3.94 3.25
CA MET A 123 11.14 4.58 2.51
C MET A 123 10.64 5.24 1.22
N MET A 124 9.73 4.60 0.49
CA MET A 124 9.12 5.18 -0.71
C MET A 124 8.32 6.44 -0.38
N LEU A 125 7.49 6.43 0.67
CA LEU A 125 6.72 7.60 1.10
C LEU A 125 7.64 8.76 1.50
N ASP A 126 8.70 8.48 2.27
CA ASP A 126 9.70 9.48 2.64
C ASP A 126 10.34 10.12 1.41
N GLN A 127 10.75 9.30 0.42
CA GLN A 127 11.35 9.81 -0.82
C GLN A 127 10.39 10.68 -1.63
N LEU A 128 9.10 10.31 -1.71
CA LEU A 128 8.09 11.12 -2.37
C LEU A 128 7.91 12.48 -1.66
N MET A 129 7.86 12.48 -0.33
CA MET A 129 7.74 13.70 0.48
C MET A 129 8.98 14.58 0.32
N ILE A 130 10.18 14.02 0.44
CA ILE A 130 11.45 14.75 0.26
C ILE A 130 11.49 15.40 -1.13
N ALA A 131 11.21 14.64 -2.18
CA ALA A 131 11.20 15.15 -3.55
C ALA A 131 10.20 16.30 -3.72
N ARG A 132 9.01 16.18 -3.11
CA ARG A 132 7.98 17.21 -3.15
C ARG A 132 8.41 18.50 -2.45
N LEU A 133 9.01 18.41 -1.27
CA LEU A 133 9.51 19.55 -0.51
C LEU A 133 10.69 20.23 -1.21
N GLN A 134 11.62 19.46 -1.77
CA GLN A 134 12.74 20.00 -2.54
C GLN A 134 12.28 20.74 -3.81
N ALA A 135 11.24 20.27 -4.46
CA ALA A 135 10.63 20.95 -5.60
C ALA A 135 10.03 22.33 -5.21
N GLN A 136 9.73 22.54 -3.92
CA GLN A 136 9.29 23.82 -3.36
C GLN A 136 10.45 24.68 -2.82
N GLY A 137 11.71 24.25 -3.00
CA GLY A 137 12.89 25.01 -2.58
C GLY A 137 13.38 24.70 -1.15
N VAL A 138 12.81 23.70 -0.48
CA VAL A 138 13.30 23.22 0.82
C VAL A 138 14.64 22.52 0.64
N THR A 139 15.61 22.74 1.53
CA THR A 139 16.92 22.06 1.46
C THR A 139 16.77 20.56 1.73
N ALA A 140 17.70 19.75 1.24
CA ALA A 140 17.67 18.28 1.42
C ALA A 140 17.63 17.88 2.91
N GLU A 141 18.40 18.56 3.76
CA GLU A 141 18.45 18.31 5.21
C GLU A 141 17.09 18.60 5.86
N GLN A 142 16.51 19.76 5.58
CA GLN A 142 15.20 20.15 6.11
C GLN A 142 14.09 19.25 5.58
N ALA A 143 14.12 18.89 4.29
CA ALA A 143 13.14 17.99 3.68
C ALA A 143 13.15 16.60 4.34
N GLY A 144 14.32 16.06 4.68
CA GLY A 144 14.44 14.80 5.40
C GLY A 144 13.81 14.86 6.81
N LEU A 145 14.09 15.93 7.56
CA LEU A 145 13.49 16.12 8.89
C LEU A 145 11.96 16.29 8.81
N LEU A 146 11.48 17.06 7.86
CA LEU A 146 10.05 17.29 7.66
C LEU A 146 9.33 15.99 7.22
N ALA A 147 9.94 15.19 6.36
CA ALA A 147 9.38 13.88 5.96
C ALA A 147 9.21 12.97 7.18
N THR A 148 10.25 12.88 8.04
CA THR A 148 10.18 12.09 9.28
C THR A 148 9.06 12.59 10.22
N VAL A 149 8.97 13.90 10.44
CA VAL A 149 7.91 14.48 11.30
C VAL A 149 6.53 14.21 10.71
N THR A 150 6.37 14.38 9.39
CA THR A 150 5.11 14.08 8.70
C THR A 150 4.72 12.61 8.85
N GLY A 151 5.67 11.68 8.75
CA GLY A 151 5.43 10.26 9.00
C GLY A 151 4.86 10.02 10.39
N PHE A 152 5.47 10.59 11.44
CA PHE A 152 4.95 10.47 12.82
C PHE A 152 3.56 11.08 13.00
N VAL A 153 3.29 12.21 12.35
CA VAL A 153 1.96 12.84 12.39
C VAL A 153 0.92 11.94 11.71
N VAL A 154 1.22 11.40 10.53
CA VAL A 154 0.32 10.48 9.81
C VAL A 154 0.05 9.23 10.63
N GLU A 155 1.06 8.57 11.17
CA GLU A 155 0.91 7.40 12.03
C GLU A 155 0.09 7.72 13.29
N GLY A 156 0.34 8.86 13.92
CA GLY A 156 -0.44 9.34 15.06
C GLY A 156 -1.92 9.52 14.72
N LEU A 157 -2.22 10.15 13.58
CA LEU A 157 -3.59 10.36 13.13
C LEU A 157 -4.32 9.05 12.76
N LEU A 158 -3.58 8.03 12.30
CA LEU A 158 -4.13 6.71 12.00
C LEU A 158 -4.34 5.87 13.27
N SER A 159 -3.50 6.08 14.29
CA SER A 159 -3.53 5.31 15.54
C SER A 159 -4.52 5.84 16.56
N HIS A 160 -4.88 7.12 16.48
CA HIS A 160 -5.76 7.80 17.43
C HIS A 160 -7.05 8.28 16.75
N ALA A 161 -8.20 8.08 17.43
CA ALA A 161 -9.48 8.60 16.97
C ALA A 161 -9.49 10.14 17.03
N THR A 162 -9.14 10.79 15.95
CA THR A 162 -9.08 12.24 15.82
C THR A 162 -10.25 12.72 14.96
N PRO A 163 -11.11 13.65 15.44
CA PRO A 163 -12.20 14.20 14.65
C PRO A 163 -11.70 14.87 13.35
N GLN A 164 -12.46 14.75 12.27
CA GLN A 164 -12.06 15.26 10.95
C GLN A 164 -11.64 16.74 10.95
N PRO A 165 -12.35 17.69 11.60
CA PRO A 165 -11.92 19.09 11.64
C PRO A 165 -10.55 19.29 12.30
N GLN A 166 -10.23 18.47 13.30
CA GLN A 166 -8.94 18.52 13.97
C GLN A 166 -7.82 17.93 13.09
N ARG A 167 -8.10 16.86 12.33
CA ARG A 167 -7.15 16.32 11.35
C ARG A 167 -6.79 17.33 10.28
N GLU A 168 -7.81 17.98 9.70
CA GLU A 168 -7.61 19.03 8.71
C GLU A 168 -6.75 20.17 9.27
N ALA A 169 -7.03 20.62 10.50
CA ALA A 169 -6.24 21.64 11.15
C ALA A 169 -4.78 21.22 11.41
N ILE A 170 -4.53 19.96 11.79
CA ILE A 170 -3.18 19.43 12.01
C ILE A 170 -2.39 19.38 10.70
N VAL A 171 -3.03 18.94 9.60
CA VAL A 171 -2.37 18.81 8.30
C VAL A 171 -2.10 20.16 7.63
N GLN A 172 -2.91 21.18 7.92
CA GLN A 172 -2.77 22.54 7.39
C GLN A 172 -1.80 23.41 8.19
N TRP A 173 -1.34 22.97 9.35
CA TRP A 173 -0.41 23.68 10.21
C TRP A 173 1.04 23.53 9.72
#